data_823f7c4586d50418acb50169e244968c
#
_entry.id   823f7c4586d50418acb50169e244968c
#
_cell.length_a   1.000
_cell.length_b   1.000
_cell.length_c   1.000
_cell.angle_alpha   90.00
_cell.angle_beta   90.00
_cell.angle_gamma   90.00
#
_symmetry.space_group_name_H-M   'P 1'
#
loop_
_entity.id
_entity.type
_entity.pdbx_description
1 polymer ?
#
loop_
_entity_poly.entity_id
_entity_poly.type
_entity_poly.pdbx_seq_one_letter_code
_entity_poly.pdbx_strand_id
1 'polypeptide(L)'
;MATKPFTVTIKDKNVTVHQSPYTGAFYIILPDGKHTTVSYPLVKAQTTASQRLKYWRSRYGYTQAELAKLIRVSSPTIIMMWENGLRHPRKEYRRLLNAELGHNVFFE
;
A
#
# COMPACT_ATOMS: atom_id res chain seq x y z
N MET A 1 -1.85 -4.69 -10.63
CA MET A 1 -0.91 -5.80 -10.36
C MET A 1 -0.87 -6.08 -8.87
N ALA A 2 -0.74 -7.33 -8.49
CA ALA A 2 -0.60 -7.69 -7.09
C ALA A 2 0.79 -7.32 -6.58
N THR A 3 0.88 -6.76 -5.39
CA THR A 3 2.15 -6.55 -4.69
C THR A 3 2.76 -7.90 -4.34
N LYS A 4 4.07 -8.05 -4.49
CA LYS A 4 4.75 -9.28 -4.10
C LYS A 4 4.56 -9.54 -2.60
N PRO A 5 4.31 -10.80 -2.20
CA PRO A 5 4.26 -11.15 -0.78
C PRO A 5 5.59 -10.82 -0.09
N PHE A 6 5.51 -10.46 1.17
CA PHE A 6 6.68 -10.18 1.99
C PHE A 6 6.57 -10.90 3.33
N THR A 7 7.70 -11.13 3.98
CA THR A 7 7.76 -11.83 5.25
C THR A 7 7.86 -10.86 6.41
N VAL A 8 7.04 -11.06 7.43
CA VAL A 8 7.11 -10.33 8.70
C VAL A 8 7.29 -11.32 9.84
N THR A 9 7.89 -10.86 10.94
CA THR A 9 8.05 -11.67 12.15
C THR A 9 6.91 -11.33 13.11
N ILE A 10 6.11 -12.34 13.44
CA ILE A 10 5.01 -12.21 14.41
C ILE A 10 5.21 -13.30 15.46
N LYS A 11 5.36 -12.89 16.73
CA LYS A 11 5.57 -13.81 17.86
C LYS A 11 6.71 -14.81 17.58
N ASP A 12 7.85 -14.29 17.11
CA ASP A 12 9.06 -15.04 16.77
C ASP A 12 8.92 -16.02 15.60
N LYS A 13 7.82 -15.92 14.84
CA LYS A 13 7.60 -16.72 13.63
C LYS A 13 7.62 -15.84 12.40
N ASN A 14 8.27 -16.33 11.35
CA ASN A 14 8.23 -15.69 10.04
C ASN A 14 6.91 -16.04 9.34
N VAL A 15 6.14 -15.02 9.00
CA VAL A 15 4.83 -15.17 8.36
C VAL A 15 4.85 -14.43 7.04
N THR A 16 4.41 -15.08 5.98
CA THR A 16 4.27 -14.46 4.66
C THR A 16 2.97 -13.65 4.62
N VAL A 17 3.09 -12.36 4.33
CA VAL A 17 1.96 -11.44 4.21
C VAL A 17 1.71 -11.13 2.76
N HIS A 18 0.46 -11.25 2.34
CA HIS A 18 0.00 -10.93 0.99
C HIS A 18 -0.78 -9.62 1.01
N GLN A 19 -0.86 -8.97 -0.13
CA GLN A 19 -1.71 -7.79 -0.29
C GLN A 19 -2.75 -8.08 -1.37
N SER A 20 -4.03 -7.86 -1.06
CA SER A 20 -5.10 -8.02 -2.03
C SER A 20 -4.95 -7.02 -3.17
N PRO A 21 -4.98 -7.46 -4.44
CA PRO A 21 -4.96 -6.56 -5.58
C PRO A 21 -6.26 -5.76 -5.74
N TYR A 22 -7.32 -6.17 -5.05
CA TYR A 22 -8.64 -5.54 -5.16
C TYR A 22 -8.88 -4.49 -4.07
N THR A 23 -8.52 -4.79 -2.83
CA THR A 23 -8.81 -3.93 -1.67
C THR A 23 -7.58 -3.28 -1.08
N GLY A 24 -6.37 -3.72 -1.47
CA GLY A 24 -5.11 -3.29 -0.86
C GLY A 24 -4.90 -3.80 0.56
N ALA A 25 -5.84 -4.55 1.13
CA ALA A 25 -5.72 -5.09 2.48
C ALA A 25 -4.62 -6.14 2.58
N PHE A 26 -3.94 -6.18 3.72
CA PHE A 26 -2.93 -7.19 4.00
C PHE A 26 -3.58 -8.40 4.68
N TYR A 27 -3.18 -9.58 4.27
CA TYR A 27 -3.71 -10.82 4.84
C TYR A 27 -2.65 -11.93 4.87
N ILE A 28 -2.88 -12.92 5.71
CA ILE A 28 -2.10 -14.15 5.77
C ILE A 28 -3.00 -15.34 5.43
N ILE A 29 -2.40 -16.40 4.92
CA ILE A 29 -3.10 -17.65 4.63
C ILE A 29 -2.79 -18.63 5.75
N LEU A 30 -3.84 -19.09 6.45
CA LEU A 30 -3.72 -20.05 7.54
C LEU A 30 -3.48 -21.47 6.99
N PRO A 31 -2.97 -22.41 7.83
CA PRO A 31 -2.73 -23.78 7.39
C PRO A 31 -3.98 -24.50 6.84
N ASP A 32 -5.18 -24.09 7.23
CA ASP A 32 -6.43 -24.63 6.71
C ASP A 32 -6.90 -23.99 5.40
N GLY A 33 -6.10 -23.06 4.85
CA GLY A 33 -6.40 -22.34 3.61
C GLY A 33 -7.25 -21.09 3.78
N LYS A 34 -7.69 -20.78 5.00
CA LYS A 34 -8.46 -19.54 5.25
C LYS A 34 -7.56 -18.32 5.30
N HIS A 35 -8.11 -17.17 4.88
CA HIS A 35 -7.41 -15.90 4.93
C HIS A 35 -7.77 -15.15 6.20
N THR A 36 -6.76 -14.54 6.83
CA THR A 36 -6.96 -13.68 8.00
C THR A 36 -6.33 -12.33 7.72
N THR A 37 -7.10 -11.26 7.91
CA THR A 37 -6.61 -9.89 7.73
C THR A 37 -5.58 -9.57 8.81
N VAL A 38 -4.45 -9.00 8.40
CA VAL A 38 -3.41 -8.54 9.30
C VAL A 38 -3.65 -7.07 9.60
N SER A 39 -3.57 -6.67 10.87
CA SER A 39 -3.77 -5.27 11.24
C SER A 39 -2.66 -4.40 10.66
N TYR A 40 -3.01 -3.21 10.17
CA TYR A 40 -2.06 -2.30 9.56
C TYR A 40 -0.92 -1.88 10.51
N PRO A 41 -1.17 -1.57 11.80
CA PRO A 41 -0.08 -1.24 12.72
C PRO A 41 0.97 -2.34 12.85
N LEU A 42 0.57 -3.61 12.73
CA LEU A 42 1.49 -4.74 12.85
C LEU A 42 2.45 -4.83 11.66
N VAL A 43 1.99 -4.51 10.45
CA VAL A 43 2.80 -4.60 9.24
C VAL A 43 3.41 -3.27 8.81
N LYS A 44 2.97 -2.16 9.37
CA LYS A 44 3.37 -0.80 8.98
C LYS A 44 4.89 -0.61 8.96
N ALA A 45 5.58 -1.06 10.01
CA ALA A 45 7.02 -0.89 10.15
C ALA A 45 7.83 -1.69 9.12
N GLN A 46 7.22 -2.69 8.50
CA GLN A 46 7.87 -3.60 7.57
C GLN A 46 7.38 -3.44 6.12
N THR A 47 6.46 -2.48 5.89
CA THR A 47 5.96 -2.17 4.56
C THR A 47 6.76 -1.03 3.94
N THR A 48 6.86 -1.04 2.62
CA THR A 48 7.41 0.09 1.87
C THR A 48 6.36 1.19 1.72
N ALA A 49 6.80 2.41 1.41
CA ALA A 49 5.91 3.52 1.10
C ALA A 49 4.98 3.16 -0.08
N SER A 50 5.49 2.43 -1.07
CA SER A 50 4.71 1.98 -2.23
C SER A 50 3.55 1.07 -1.82
N GLN A 51 3.79 0.14 -0.92
CA GLN A 51 2.75 -0.76 -0.38
C GLN A 51 1.72 0.02 0.45
N ARG A 52 2.16 0.96 1.27
CA ARG A 52 1.27 1.81 2.06
C ARG A 52 0.40 2.71 1.19
N LEU A 53 0.97 3.26 0.12
CA LEU A 53 0.23 4.07 -0.84
C LEU A 53 -0.92 3.28 -1.46
N LYS A 54 -0.65 2.08 -1.94
CA LYS A 54 -1.67 1.20 -2.51
C LYS A 54 -2.74 0.83 -1.46
N TYR A 55 -2.32 0.51 -0.25
CA TYR A 55 -3.22 0.16 0.84
C TYR A 55 -4.23 1.29 1.12
N TRP A 56 -3.74 2.51 1.35
CA TRP A 56 -4.61 3.62 1.72
C TRP A 56 -5.45 4.10 0.55
N ARG A 57 -4.91 4.11 -0.67
CA ARG A 57 -5.69 4.44 -1.86
C ARG A 57 -6.90 3.50 -1.99
N SER A 58 -6.65 2.21 -1.89
CA SER A 58 -7.71 1.20 -2.01
C SER A 58 -8.71 1.27 -0.88
N ARG A 59 -8.26 1.55 0.34
CA ARG A 59 -9.15 1.71 1.51
C ARG A 59 -10.11 2.88 1.34
N TYR A 60 -9.69 3.96 0.72
CA TYR A 60 -10.54 5.11 0.43
C TYR A 60 -11.36 4.94 -0.86
N GLY A 61 -11.19 3.84 -1.58
CA GLY A 61 -11.95 3.56 -2.78
C GLY A 61 -11.53 4.35 -4.01
N TYR A 62 -10.37 4.97 -4.00
CA TYR A 62 -9.87 5.68 -5.17
C TYR A 62 -9.27 4.71 -6.19
N THR A 63 -9.61 4.90 -7.47
CA THR A 63 -8.84 4.29 -8.55
C THR A 63 -7.51 5.05 -8.71
N GLN A 64 -6.56 4.44 -9.41
CA GLN A 64 -5.31 5.14 -9.75
C GLN A 64 -5.59 6.42 -10.55
N ALA A 65 -6.56 6.38 -11.45
CA ALA A 65 -6.97 7.54 -12.25
C ALA A 65 -7.56 8.65 -11.37
N GLU A 66 -8.42 8.31 -10.42
CA GLU A 66 -9.02 9.28 -9.50
C GLU A 66 -7.96 9.95 -8.62
N LEU A 67 -7.04 9.17 -8.06
CA LEU A 67 -5.96 9.72 -7.23
C LEU A 67 -5.04 10.61 -8.06
N ALA A 68 -4.72 10.20 -9.29
CA ALA A 68 -3.91 11.01 -10.21
C ALA A 68 -4.53 12.39 -10.45
N LYS A 69 -5.85 12.45 -10.64
CA LYS A 69 -6.56 13.73 -10.80
C LYS A 69 -6.49 14.58 -9.54
N LEU A 70 -6.68 13.98 -8.38
CA LEU A 70 -6.67 14.71 -7.10
C LEU A 70 -5.34 15.40 -6.83
N ILE A 71 -4.24 14.75 -7.15
CA ILE A 71 -2.89 15.29 -6.92
C ILE A 71 -2.28 15.92 -8.18
N ARG A 72 -3.06 16.02 -9.26
CA ARG A 72 -2.68 16.71 -10.52
C ARG A 72 -1.45 16.13 -11.20
N VAL A 73 -1.32 14.80 -11.23
CA VAL A 73 -0.35 14.15 -12.10
C VAL A 73 -0.99 13.80 -13.43
N SER A 74 -0.16 13.70 -14.49
CA SER A 74 -0.64 13.61 -15.86
C SER A 74 -1.29 12.28 -16.22
N SER A 75 -1.05 11.21 -15.45
CA SER A 75 -1.47 9.87 -15.85
C SER A 75 -1.59 8.94 -14.65
N PRO A 76 -2.59 8.02 -14.65
CA PRO A 76 -2.66 6.97 -13.62
C PRO A 76 -1.47 6.02 -13.65
N THR A 77 -0.75 5.92 -14.76
CA THR A 77 0.49 5.13 -14.87
C THR A 77 1.54 5.60 -13.86
N ILE A 78 1.60 6.90 -13.57
CA ILE A 78 2.51 7.45 -12.57
C ILE A 78 2.19 6.90 -11.19
N ILE A 79 0.91 6.84 -10.82
CA ILE A 79 0.47 6.24 -9.55
C ILE A 79 0.85 4.76 -9.50
N MET A 80 0.63 4.04 -10.59
CA MET A 80 1.01 2.63 -10.71
C MET A 80 2.51 2.44 -10.49
N MET A 81 3.34 3.28 -11.08
CA MET A 81 4.80 3.20 -10.90
C MET A 81 5.21 3.43 -9.44
N TRP A 82 4.58 4.39 -8.76
CA TRP A 82 4.84 4.65 -7.35
C TRP A 82 4.40 3.46 -6.46
N GLU A 83 3.26 2.85 -6.78
CA GLU A 83 2.75 1.71 -6.02
C GLU A 83 3.56 0.44 -6.23
N ASN A 84 4.27 0.33 -7.34
CA ASN A 84 5.12 -0.82 -7.65
C ASN A 84 6.61 -0.58 -7.34
N GLY A 85 6.95 0.58 -6.79
CA GLY A 85 8.33 0.91 -6.45
C GLY A 85 9.24 1.18 -7.64
N LEU A 86 8.67 1.36 -8.84
CA LEU A 86 9.44 1.65 -10.07
C LEU A 86 9.95 3.09 -10.10
N ARG A 87 9.22 3.99 -9.45
CA ARG A 87 9.60 5.39 -9.27
C ARG A 87 9.15 5.86 -7.89
N HIS A 88 9.76 6.95 -7.42
CA HIS A 88 9.39 7.58 -6.15
C HIS A 88 8.82 8.98 -6.42
N PRO A 89 7.73 9.36 -5.76
CA PRO A 89 7.18 10.70 -5.92
C PRO A 89 8.12 11.76 -5.34
N ARG A 90 8.12 12.93 -5.95
CA ARG A 90 8.81 14.11 -5.42
C ARG A 90 8.14 14.56 -4.11
N LYS A 91 8.85 15.36 -3.34
CA LYS A 91 8.40 15.84 -2.04
C LYS A 91 7.02 16.51 -2.09
N GLU A 92 6.75 17.32 -3.11
CA GLU A 92 5.44 17.97 -3.26
C GLU A 92 4.31 16.95 -3.39
N TYR A 93 4.53 15.91 -4.20
CA TYR A 93 3.52 14.86 -4.39
C TYR A 93 3.37 13.99 -3.14
N ARG A 94 4.45 13.71 -2.41
CA ARG A 94 4.37 12.99 -1.16
C ARG A 94 3.51 13.72 -0.15
N ARG A 95 3.66 15.04 -0.04
CA ARG A 95 2.83 15.88 0.82
C ARG A 95 1.36 15.85 0.42
N LEU A 96 1.09 15.96 -0.90
CA LEU A 96 -0.28 15.90 -1.42
C LEU A 96 -0.92 14.55 -1.14
N LEU A 97 -0.18 13.46 -1.35
CA LEU A 97 -0.66 12.11 -1.08
C LEU A 97 -0.96 11.90 0.41
N ASN A 98 -0.06 12.34 1.28
CA ASN A 98 -0.29 12.27 2.72
C ASN A 98 -1.53 13.05 3.14
N ALA A 99 -1.74 14.24 2.56
CA ALA A 99 -2.89 15.07 2.86
C ALA A 99 -4.20 14.44 2.36
N GLU A 100 -4.22 13.95 1.11
CA GLU A 100 -5.42 13.37 0.51
C GLU A 100 -5.81 12.05 1.19
N LEU A 101 -4.83 11.24 1.58
CA LEU A 101 -5.10 9.97 2.24
C LEU A 101 -5.20 10.09 3.76
N GLY A 102 -4.93 11.27 4.32
CA GLY A 102 -5.06 11.52 5.75
C GLY A 102 -4.09 10.72 6.63
N HIS A 103 -3.04 10.16 6.03
CA HIS A 103 -2.06 9.31 6.72
C HIS A 103 -0.65 9.63 6.26
N ASN A 104 0.32 9.44 7.15
CA ASN A 104 1.72 9.64 6.81
C ASN A 104 2.27 8.41 6.06
N VAL A 105 1.88 8.28 4.80
CA VAL A 105 2.27 7.15 3.94
C VAL A 105 3.79 7.10 3.75
N PHE A 106 4.43 8.23 3.65
CA PHE A 106 5.86 8.36 3.37
C PHE A 106 6.70 8.70 4.60
N PHE A 107 6.10 8.78 5.78
CA PHE A 107 6.81 9.07 7.05
C PHE A 107 7.60 10.39 7.02
N GLU A 108 6.97 11.44 6.54
CA GLU A 108 7.55 12.79 6.54
C GLU A 108 6.95 13.72 7.58
#